data_cd14269c7bca8bb1d90868ff3c4e69c9
#
_entry.id   cd14269c7bca8bb1d90868ff3c4e69c9
#
_cell.length_a   1.000
_cell.length_b   1.000
_cell.length_c   1.000
_cell.angle_alpha   90.00
_cell.angle_beta   90.00
_cell.angle_gamma   90.00
#
_symmetry.space_group_name_H-M   'P 1'
#
loop_
_entity.id
_entity.type
_entity.pdbx_description
1 polymer ?
#
loop_
_entity_poly.entity_id
_entity_poly.type
_entity_poly.pdbx_seq_one_letter_code
_entity_poly.pdbx_strand_id
1 'polypeptide(L)'
;MDGTTKVKQNSISWFEIPTADLDRATAFYETVLGTKLRREVFGYPLAMFPASREGVTGALVFEPKRKPGPAGTVVYLNCDGELDAAAGRVAAAGGELLVPVTEVPGGFGRFATIRDSEGNHVNLHSS
;
A
#
# COMPACT_ATOMS: atom_id res chain seq x y z
N MET A 1 31.21 -16.98 -12.70
CA MET A 1 30.70 -16.70 -12.67
C MET A 1 30.23 -16.43 -13.03
N ASP A 2 30.57 -16.22 -12.97
CA ASP A 2 29.94 -16.10 -13.11
C ASP A 2 29.11 -15.40 -13.74
N GLY A 3 29.48 -15.02 -14.76
CA GLY A 3 28.58 -14.37 -15.62
C GLY A 3 27.22 -14.34 -15.07
N THR A 4 27.24 -14.32 -13.87
CA THR A 4 26.09 -14.59 -13.09
C THR A 4 25.21 -13.37 -12.99
N THR A 5 23.94 -13.55 -13.21
CA THR A 5 22.96 -12.52 -12.94
C THR A 5 22.96 -12.21 -11.46
N LYS A 6 23.08 -10.94 -11.13
CA LYS A 6 22.96 -10.50 -9.74
C LYS A 6 21.50 -10.46 -9.35
N VAL A 7 21.17 -11.12 -8.26
CA VAL A 7 19.82 -11.16 -7.70
C VAL A 7 19.82 -10.29 -6.46
N LYS A 8 18.98 -9.27 -6.47
CA LYS A 8 18.82 -8.39 -5.32
C LYS A 8 17.84 -8.99 -4.34
N GLN A 9 17.94 -8.59 -3.09
CA GLN A 9 17.04 -9.09 -2.05
C GLN A 9 15.59 -8.73 -2.35
N ASN A 10 15.35 -7.50 -2.80
CA ASN A 10 14.02 -7.04 -3.16
C ASN A 10 14.05 -6.48 -4.58
N SER A 11 13.05 -6.78 -5.37
CA SER A 11 13.01 -6.29 -6.74
C SER A 11 12.55 -4.84 -6.83
N ILE A 12 11.94 -4.31 -5.77
CA ILE A 12 11.58 -2.89 -5.72
C ILE A 12 12.28 -2.22 -4.54
N SER A 13 12.47 -0.91 -4.62
CA SER A 13 13.11 -0.13 -3.55
C SER A 13 12.18 0.93 -2.96
N TRP A 14 11.12 1.29 -3.66
CA TRP A 14 10.20 2.36 -3.25
C TRP A 14 8.93 2.26 -4.08
N PHE A 15 7.79 2.64 -3.52
CA PHE A 15 6.55 2.73 -4.27
C PHE A 15 5.83 4.02 -3.92
N GLU A 16 4.97 4.48 -4.82
CA GLU A 16 4.14 5.65 -4.57
C GLU A 16 2.71 5.38 -4.98
N ILE A 17 1.79 5.81 -4.13
CA ILE A 17 0.35 5.71 -4.37
C ILE A 17 -0.16 7.13 -4.55
N PRO A 18 -0.71 7.48 -5.72
CA PRO A 18 -1.17 8.84 -5.96
C PRO A 18 -2.43 9.15 -5.16
N THR A 19 -2.57 10.42 -4.78
CA THR A 19 -3.75 10.90 -4.05
C THR A 19 -4.24 12.18 -4.68
N ALA A 20 -5.55 12.43 -4.55
CA ALA A 20 -6.14 13.72 -4.87
C ALA A 20 -6.16 14.63 -3.63
N ASP A 21 -6.21 14.03 -2.46
CA ASP A 21 -6.22 14.74 -1.17
C ASP A 21 -5.34 13.96 -0.21
N LEU A 22 -4.15 14.49 0.03
CA LEU A 22 -3.16 13.78 0.84
C LEU A 22 -3.60 13.62 2.29
N ASP A 23 -4.28 14.62 2.85
CA ASP A 23 -4.76 14.52 4.24
C ASP A 23 -5.82 13.42 4.37
N ARG A 24 -6.74 13.37 3.43
CA ARG A 24 -7.79 12.36 3.42
C ARG A 24 -7.18 10.96 3.27
N ALA A 25 -6.27 10.80 2.33
CA ALA A 25 -5.62 9.52 2.09
C ALA A 25 -4.80 9.08 3.30
N THR A 26 -4.09 10.02 3.93
CA THR A 26 -3.30 9.72 5.12
C THR A 26 -4.21 9.21 6.25
N ALA A 27 -5.31 9.89 6.51
CA ALA A 27 -6.25 9.46 7.54
C ALA A 27 -6.83 8.08 7.23
N PHE A 28 -7.16 7.83 5.97
CA PHE A 28 -7.66 6.53 5.54
C PHE A 28 -6.66 5.42 5.87
N TYR A 29 -5.41 5.55 5.40
CA TYR A 29 -4.43 4.49 5.59
C TYR A 29 -3.98 4.36 7.04
N GLU A 30 -3.91 5.45 7.79
CA GLU A 30 -3.61 5.35 9.23
C GLU A 30 -4.68 4.53 9.96
N THR A 31 -5.93 4.70 9.57
CA THR A 31 -7.02 3.93 10.16
C THR A 31 -6.97 2.46 9.74
N VAL A 32 -6.85 2.20 8.44
CA VAL A 32 -6.88 0.83 7.91
C VAL A 32 -5.70 0.03 8.44
N LEU A 33 -4.50 0.60 8.40
CA LEU A 33 -3.29 -0.11 8.79
C LEU A 33 -3.01 -0.05 10.30
N GLY A 34 -3.72 0.82 11.03
CA GLY A 34 -3.55 0.93 12.46
C GLY A 34 -2.19 1.49 12.85
N THR A 35 -1.66 2.45 12.06
CA THR A 35 -0.35 3.01 12.28
C THR A 35 -0.32 4.47 11.88
N LYS A 36 0.79 5.15 12.14
CA LYS A 36 0.98 6.54 11.74
C LYS A 36 1.91 6.61 10.55
N LEU A 37 1.59 7.51 9.61
CA LEU A 37 2.46 7.83 8.48
C LEU A 37 3.25 9.09 8.80
N ARG A 38 4.42 9.23 8.17
CA ARG A 38 5.28 10.39 8.40
C ARG A 38 5.22 11.34 7.21
N ARG A 39 4.89 12.60 7.48
CA ARG A 39 4.84 13.64 6.43
C ARG A 39 6.24 14.10 6.07
N GLU A 40 6.48 14.20 4.78
CA GLU A 40 7.74 14.69 4.21
C GLU A 40 7.46 15.49 2.96
N VAL A 41 8.46 16.18 2.46
CA VAL A 41 8.40 16.88 1.19
C VAL A 41 9.66 16.54 0.40
N PHE A 42 9.48 15.82 -0.71
CA PHE A 42 10.57 15.44 -1.61
C PHE A 42 10.24 15.98 -3.00
N GLY A 43 10.21 17.32 -3.13
CA GLY A 43 9.74 17.96 -4.36
C GLY A 43 8.22 18.10 -4.42
N TYR A 44 7.49 17.22 -3.75
CA TYR A 44 6.04 17.26 -3.60
C TYR A 44 5.69 16.68 -2.23
N PRO A 45 4.53 17.04 -1.69
CA PRO A 45 4.15 16.53 -0.36
C PRO A 45 3.81 15.04 -0.40
N LEU A 46 4.22 14.34 0.64
CA LEU A 46 3.95 12.91 0.74
C LEU A 46 3.76 12.49 2.20
N ALA A 47 3.20 11.30 2.36
CA ALA A 47 3.06 10.65 3.66
C ALA A 47 3.68 9.25 3.54
N MET A 48 4.76 9.02 4.27
CA MET A 48 5.57 7.82 4.17
C MET A 48 5.05 6.73 5.11
N PHE A 49 4.91 5.54 4.57
CA PHE A 49 4.53 4.38 5.37
C PHE A 49 5.70 3.97 6.26
N PRO A 50 5.42 3.54 7.51
CA PRO A 50 6.49 3.09 8.39
C PRO A 50 7.03 1.74 7.92
N ALA A 51 8.33 1.56 8.05
CA ALA A 51 9.00 0.30 7.77
C ALA A 51 10.28 0.24 8.59
N SER A 52 10.78 -0.97 8.76
CA SER A 52 12.07 -1.12 9.42
C SER A 52 13.15 -0.47 8.55
N ARG A 53 14.28 -0.18 9.17
CA ARG A 53 15.38 0.52 8.51
C ARG A 53 15.85 -0.18 7.23
N GLU A 54 15.83 -1.51 7.23
CA GLU A 54 16.27 -2.31 6.09
C GLU A 54 15.13 -2.75 5.19
N GLY A 55 13.89 -2.40 5.55
CA GLY A 55 12.73 -2.77 4.78
C GLY A 55 12.46 -1.80 3.64
N VAL A 56 11.66 -2.27 2.69
CA VAL A 56 11.20 -1.45 1.59
C VAL A 56 9.95 -0.70 2.05
N THR A 57 9.88 0.59 1.75
CA THR A 57 8.68 1.36 2.01
C THR A 57 8.35 2.24 0.80
N GLY A 58 7.34 3.06 0.96
CA GLY A 58 6.86 3.98 -0.04
C GLY A 58 5.99 5.03 0.60
N ALA A 59 5.21 5.73 -0.19
CA ALA A 59 4.44 6.85 0.31
C ALA A 59 3.15 7.07 -0.46
N LEU A 60 2.20 7.71 0.20
CA LEU A 60 1.11 8.41 -0.46
C LEU A 60 1.68 9.71 -0.97
N VAL A 61 1.36 10.10 -2.20
CA VAL A 61 1.91 11.32 -2.79
C VAL A 61 0.79 12.18 -3.38
N PHE A 62 0.97 13.49 -3.29
CA PHE A 62 0.14 14.42 -4.02
C PHE A 62 1.00 15.10 -5.08
N GLU A 63 0.77 14.74 -6.33
CA GLU A 63 1.41 15.34 -7.49
C GLU A 63 0.31 15.51 -8.54
N PRO A 64 -0.04 16.75 -8.93
CA PRO A 64 -1.23 16.99 -9.77
C PRO A 64 -1.26 16.23 -11.08
N LYS A 65 -0.10 15.87 -11.63
CA LYS A 65 -0.03 15.12 -12.90
C LYS A 65 -0.26 13.63 -12.72
N ARG A 66 -0.27 13.14 -11.51
CA ARG A 66 -0.45 11.70 -11.23
C ARG A 66 -1.82 11.49 -10.59
N LYS A 67 -2.75 11.07 -11.39
CA LYS A 67 -4.14 10.90 -10.96
C LYS A 67 -4.34 9.55 -10.30
N PRO A 68 -5.00 9.50 -9.15
CA PRO A 68 -5.40 8.21 -8.59
C PRO A 68 -6.49 7.57 -9.45
N GLY A 69 -6.64 6.25 -9.33
CA GLY A 69 -7.68 5.54 -10.06
C GLY A 69 -7.54 4.04 -9.93
N PRO A 70 -8.48 3.29 -10.55
CA PRO A 70 -8.56 1.84 -10.39
C PRO A 70 -7.59 1.05 -11.26
N ALA A 71 -6.93 1.69 -12.22
CA ALA A 71 -6.07 1.01 -13.19
C ALA A 71 -4.61 1.32 -12.93
N GLY A 72 -3.74 0.47 -13.43
CA GLY A 72 -2.30 0.64 -13.34
C GLY A 72 -1.65 -0.43 -12.47
N THR A 73 -0.45 -0.10 -12.00
CA THR A 73 0.32 -1.01 -11.16
C THR A 73 -0.42 -1.28 -9.84
N VAL A 74 -0.41 -2.53 -9.40
CA VAL A 74 -1.07 -2.93 -8.16
C VAL A 74 -0.01 -3.10 -7.07
N VAL A 75 -0.26 -2.45 -5.94
CA VAL A 75 0.60 -2.54 -4.76
C VAL A 75 -0.04 -3.49 -3.76
N TYR A 76 0.75 -4.40 -3.19
CA TYR A 76 0.32 -5.26 -2.09
C TYR A 76 0.97 -4.72 -0.83
N LEU A 77 0.15 -4.16 0.08
CA LEU A 77 0.65 -3.66 1.35
C LEU A 77 0.78 -4.82 2.33
N ASN A 78 1.86 -4.82 3.08
CA ASN A 78 2.12 -5.87 4.06
C ASN A 78 1.23 -5.69 5.28
N CYS A 79 0.33 -6.63 5.47
CA CYS A 79 -0.57 -6.68 6.62
C CYS A 79 -0.37 -7.99 7.40
N ASP A 80 0.87 -8.48 7.46
CA ASP A 80 1.18 -9.73 8.16
C ASP A 80 0.63 -9.71 9.58
N GLY A 81 -0.17 -10.73 9.91
CA GLY A 81 -0.79 -10.87 11.22
C GLY A 81 -1.97 -9.95 11.47
N GLU A 82 -2.29 -9.05 10.53
CA GLU A 82 -3.29 -8.00 10.72
C GLU A 82 -4.31 -7.92 9.58
N LEU A 83 -4.25 -8.84 8.63
CA LEU A 83 -5.06 -8.72 7.40
C LEU A 83 -6.56 -8.65 7.66
N ASP A 84 -7.08 -9.55 8.51
CA ASP A 84 -8.51 -9.56 8.78
C ASP A 84 -8.96 -8.25 9.46
N ALA A 85 -8.16 -7.78 10.41
CA ALA A 85 -8.46 -6.53 11.12
C ALA A 85 -8.38 -5.33 10.17
N ALA A 86 -7.35 -5.27 9.33
CA ALA A 86 -7.19 -4.19 8.36
C ALA A 86 -8.35 -4.17 7.36
N ALA A 87 -8.69 -5.33 6.81
CA ALA A 87 -9.81 -5.44 5.86
C ALA A 87 -11.13 -4.99 6.51
N GLY A 88 -11.31 -5.33 7.78
CA GLY A 88 -12.52 -4.95 8.52
C GLY A 88 -12.65 -3.45 8.79
N ARG A 89 -11.55 -2.69 8.68
CA ARG A 89 -11.57 -1.24 8.93
C ARG A 89 -11.78 -0.40 7.67
N VAL A 90 -11.74 -1.02 6.48
CA VAL A 90 -11.73 -0.30 5.21
C VAL A 90 -12.99 0.55 5.01
N ALA A 91 -14.17 -0.03 5.21
CA ALA A 91 -15.43 0.67 4.95
C ALA A 91 -15.58 1.89 5.86
N ALA A 92 -15.33 1.72 7.16
CA ALA A 92 -15.45 2.82 8.11
C ALA A 92 -14.41 3.92 7.85
N ALA A 93 -13.28 3.56 7.25
CA ALA A 93 -12.22 4.51 6.94
C ALA A 93 -12.48 5.29 5.64
N GLY A 94 -13.50 4.94 4.89
CA GLY A 94 -13.86 5.67 3.67
C GLY A 94 -13.51 4.96 2.38
N GLY A 95 -13.22 3.67 2.43
CA GLY A 95 -12.97 2.86 1.25
C GLY A 95 -14.01 1.78 1.06
N GLU A 96 -13.68 0.82 0.24
CA GLU A 96 -14.57 -0.30 -0.04
C GLU A 96 -13.77 -1.58 -0.18
N LEU A 97 -14.27 -2.66 0.41
CA LEU A 97 -13.69 -3.98 0.24
C LEU A 97 -14.24 -4.58 -1.05
N LEU A 98 -13.39 -4.67 -2.07
CA LEU A 98 -13.79 -5.16 -3.39
C LEU A 98 -13.71 -6.69 -3.50
N VAL A 99 -12.67 -7.26 -2.93
CA VAL A 99 -12.48 -8.73 -2.86
C VAL A 99 -12.21 -9.05 -1.40
N PRO A 100 -13.04 -9.91 -0.78
CA PRO A 100 -12.83 -10.26 0.63
C PRO A 100 -11.54 -11.06 0.79
N VAL A 101 -11.12 -11.23 2.05
CA VAL A 101 -9.91 -11.99 2.35
C VAL A 101 -10.00 -13.37 1.71
N THR A 102 -9.02 -13.69 0.87
CA THR A 102 -9.02 -14.85 0.00
C THR A 102 -7.64 -15.51 0.03
N GLU A 103 -7.61 -16.83 -0.01
CA GLU A 103 -6.37 -17.60 -0.09
C GLU A 103 -5.68 -17.37 -1.43
N VAL A 104 -4.37 -17.18 -1.39
CA VAL A 104 -3.56 -17.16 -2.61
C VAL A 104 -3.14 -18.61 -2.91
N PRO A 105 -3.44 -19.13 -4.11
CA PRO A 105 -3.03 -20.48 -4.45
C PRO A 105 -1.52 -20.67 -4.33
N GLY A 106 -1.10 -21.87 -3.94
CA GLY A 106 0.32 -22.20 -3.88
C GLY A 106 1.01 -21.84 -2.57
N GLY A 107 0.27 -21.50 -1.54
CA GLY A 107 0.87 -21.24 -0.23
C GLY A 107 1.47 -19.84 -0.09
N PHE A 108 0.99 -18.88 -0.88
CA PHE A 108 1.51 -17.51 -0.85
C PHE A 108 0.69 -16.60 0.08
N GLY A 109 -0.01 -17.19 1.05
CA GLY A 109 -0.76 -16.42 2.03
C GLY A 109 -2.16 -16.06 1.59
N ARG A 110 -2.64 -14.90 2.06
CA ARG A 110 -3.98 -14.43 1.80
C ARG A 110 -3.94 -12.95 1.41
N PHE A 111 -4.95 -12.51 0.68
CA PHE A 111 -5.03 -11.12 0.27
C PHE A 111 -6.48 -10.64 0.26
N ALA A 112 -6.64 -9.34 0.24
CA ALA A 112 -7.92 -8.68 -0.01
C ALA A 112 -7.67 -7.52 -0.96
N THR A 113 -8.63 -7.22 -1.83
CA THR A 113 -8.54 -6.06 -2.70
C THR A 113 -9.47 -4.98 -2.19
N ILE A 114 -8.95 -3.76 -2.10
CA ILE A 114 -9.73 -2.63 -1.61
C ILE A 114 -9.72 -1.50 -2.63
N ARG A 115 -10.76 -0.66 -2.58
CA ARG A 115 -10.71 0.68 -3.16
C ARG A 115 -10.40 1.63 -2.01
N ASP A 116 -9.33 2.39 -2.13
CA ASP A 116 -8.94 3.32 -1.08
C ASP A 116 -9.78 4.60 -1.17
N SER A 117 -9.51 5.57 -0.29
CA SER A 117 -10.26 6.82 -0.22
C SER A 117 -10.10 7.68 -1.47
N GLU A 118 -9.10 7.39 -2.30
CA GLU A 118 -8.79 8.17 -3.49
C GLU A 118 -9.22 7.48 -4.79
N GLY A 119 -9.83 6.29 -4.67
CA GLY A 119 -10.26 5.52 -5.83
C GLY A 119 -9.21 4.58 -6.38
N ASN A 120 -8.06 4.45 -5.74
CA ASN A 120 -7.05 3.47 -6.15
C ASN A 120 -7.47 2.07 -5.74
N HIS A 121 -7.16 1.08 -6.57
CA HIS A 121 -7.27 -0.32 -6.18
C HIS A 121 -5.94 -0.77 -5.63
N VAL A 122 -5.95 -1.23 -4.39
CA VAL A 122 -4.77 -1.65 -3.64
C VAL A 122 -5.07 -3.00 -3.01
N ASN A 123 -4.07 -3.85 -2.90
CA ASN A 123 -4.21 -5.12 -2.22
C ASN A 123 -3.56 -5.07 -0.84
N LEU A 124 -4.19 -5.77 0.10
CA LEU A 124 -3.64 -6.01 1.42
C LEU A 124 -3.26 -7.49 1.46
N HIS A 125 -2.09 -7.81 2.01
CA HIS A 125 -1.57 -9.17 1.96
C HIS A 125 -1.01 -9.59 3.32
N SER A 126 -1.16 -10.87 3.62
CA SER A 126 -0.53 -11.51 4.78
C SER A 126 0.01 -12.88 4.38
N SER A 127 1.17 -13.21 4.88
CA SER A 127 1.75 -14.54 4.74
C SER A 127 0.88 -15.60 5.40
#